data_5728cfcedde7121db27339be4853f1be
#
_entry.id   5728cfcedde7121db27339be4853f1be
#
_cell.length_a   1.000
_cell.length_b   1.000
_cell.length_c   1.000
_cell.angle_alpha   90.00
_cell.angle_beta   90.00
_cell.angle_gamma   90.00
#
_symmetry.space_group_name_H-M   'P 1'
#
loop_
_entity.id
_entity.type
_entity.pdbx_description
1 polymer ?
#
loop_
_entity_poly.entity_id
_entity_poly.type
_entity_poly.pdbx_seq_one_letter_code
_entity_poly.pdbx_strand_id
1 'polypeptide(L)'
;MFTLLTLCALFAETITIYPDHHSRVFSAHEKPVAHVHSGDTVITKTWDSGGQDEKGVRHLQQPYVYPESGNPLMGPFYIEEADRDDSLEVHLDKVRLNRNWGYTSYRLSPETLGPGAAESSYKNFYKMDAVRPQRADLIPWDLDLEHKIASPRLLQKSAYRFSLPVNPMLGCIGVATAGDEILTSGPAGSYGGNMDYNDVIEGATLLFPVYHKGAYFYLGDGHALQGDGEGLGTGIETSLDVQFTVKVRKGKTLSIPRLINEDYIISIGSQPEFHSNTDYALRMANSDMLKWLTTEYHLTAPEANLLMGTVVKHKIVTYFGTVATLIPRKYLSR
;
A
#
# COMPACT_ATOMS: atom_id res chain seq x y z
N MET A 1 -27.70 -33.81 -30.71
CA MET A 1 -27.89 -33.53 -29.27
C MET A 1 -27.09 -32.23 -28.99
N PHE A 2 -27.75 -31.06 -29.05
CA PHE A 2 -27.10 -29.77 -28.77
C PHE A 2 -27.09 -29.57 -27.26
N THR A 3 -25.91 -29.60 -26.68
CA THR A 3 -25.72 -29.21 -25.28
C THR A 3 -25.78 -27.69 -25.17
N LEU A 4 -26.87 -27.17 -24.63
CA LEU A 4 -27.00 -25.76 -24.29
C LEU A 4 -26.01 -25.46 -23.14
N LEU A 5 -24.90 -24.82 -23.43
CA LEU A 5 -24.07 -24.20 -22.41
C LEU A 5 -24.83 -22.99 -21.87
N THR A 6 -25.41 -23.13 -20.69
CA THR A 6 -25.98 -22.02 -19.94
C THR A 6 -24.83 -21.17 -19.46
N LEU A 7 -24.59 -20.04 -20.12
CA LEU A 7 -23.69 -19.01 -19.65
C LEU A 7 -24.36 -18.37 -18.43
N CYS A 8 -24.00 -18.80 -17.20
CA CYS A 8 -24.35 -18.05 -16.00
C CYS A 8 -23.60 -16.72 -16.07
N ALA A 9 -24.29 -15.64 -16.36
CA ALA A 9 -23.77 -14.32 -16.15
C ALA A 9 -23.60 -14.15 -14.61
N LEU A 10 -22.37 -14.20 -14.14
CA LEU A 10 -22.04 -13.78 -12.75
C LEU A 10 -22.29 -12.27 -12.70
N PHE A 11 -23.27 -11.88 -11.91
CA PHE A 11 -23.48 -10.47 -11.58
C PHE A 11 -22.44 -10.07 -10.53
N ALA A 12 -21.86 -8.89 -10.66
CA ALA A 12 -20.96 -8.32 -9.66
C ALA A 12 -21.69 -8.19 -8.31
N GLU A 13 -21.09 -8.73 -7.27
CA GLU A 13 -21.63 -8.70 -5.92
C GLU A 13 -20.87 -7.70 -5.02
N THR A 14 -21.53 -7.28 -3.94
CA THR A 14 -20.86 -6.52 -2.87
C THR A 14 -20.78 -7.39 -1.63
N ILE A 15 -19.56 -7.70 -1.23
CA ILE A 15 -19.22 -8.57 -0.10
C ILE A 15 -18.76 -7.69 1.06
N THR A 16 -19.42 -7.79 2.22
CA THR A 16 -18.94 -7.11 3.44
C THR A 16 -18.29 -8.15 4.35
N ILE A 17 -17.02 -7.93 4.70
CA ILE A 17 -16.26 -8.84 5.55
C ILE A 17 -15.35 -8.09 6.51
N TYR A 18 -15.46 -8.46 7.80
CA TYR A 18 -14.64 -7.94 8.89
C TYR A 18 -14.05 -9.15 9.65
N PRO A 19 -12.93 -9.72 9.17
CA PRO A 19 -12.31 -10.85 9.85
C PRO A 19 -11.87 -10.46 11.26
N ASP A 20 -11.90 -11.44 12.16
CA ASP A 20 -11.47 -11.32 13.54
C ASP A 20 -9.95 -11.54 13.73
N HIS A 21 -9.27 -11.87 12.65
CA HIS A 21 -7.81 -12.05 12.60
C HIS A 21 -7.23 -11.41 11.34
N HIS A 22 -5.95 -11.06 11.41
CA HIS A 22 -5.20 -10.44 10.32
C HIS A 22 -3.91 -11.21 10.09
N SER A 23 -3.52 -11.38 8.83
CA SER A 23 -2.21 -11.92 8.47
C SER A 23 -1.12 -10.88 8.74
N ARG A 24 0.13 -11.34 8.87
CA ARG A 24 1.34 -10.48 8.89
C ARG A 24 2.36 -10.92 7.84
N VAL A 25 1.89 -11.71 6.87
CA VAL A 25 2.70 -12.24 5.79
C VAL A 25 1.96 -12.14 4.47
N PHE A 26 2.73 -12.07 3.39
CA PHE A 26 2.25 -12.29 2.04
C PHE A 26 2.57 -13.73 1.64
N SER A 27 1.56 -14.57 1.54
CA SER A 27 1.74 -16.02 1.29
C SER A 27 0.51 -16.64 0.65
N ALA A 28 0.71 -17.61 -0.22
CA ALA A 28 -0.37 -18.45 -0.75
C ALA A 28 -0.73 -19.63 0.17
N HIS A 29 -0.04 -19.77 1.31
CA HIS A 29 -0.31 -20.81 2.30
C HIS A 29 -1.33 -20.40 3.37
N GLU A 30 -1.67 -19.11 3.43
CA GLU A 30 -2.70 -18.61 4.34
C GLU A 30 -4.11 -19.01 3.87
N LYS A 31 -4.98 -19.34 4.83
CA LYS A 31 -6.37 -19.64 4.51
C LYS A 31 -7.10 -18.36 4.07
N PRO A 32 -7.78 -18.35 2.90
CA PRO A 32 -8.55 -17.21 2.48
C PRO A 32 -9.65 -16.81 3.47
N VAL A 33 -9.79 -15.51 3.71
CA VAL A 33 -10.88 -14.93 4.52
C VAL A 33 -12.18 -14.84 3.71
N ALA A 34 -12.06 -14.72 2.39
CA ALA A 34 -13.18 -14.73 1.46
C ALA A 34 -12.74 -15.19 0.07
N HIS A 35 -13.73 -15.69 -0.70
CA HIS A 35 -13.63 -15.94 -2.13
C HIS A 35 -14.36 -14.82 -2.86
N VAL A 36 -13.72 -14.22 -3.84
CA VAL A 36 -14.17 -13.01 -4.54
C VAL A 36 -14.07 -13.23 -6.02
N HIS A 37 -15.11 -12.86 -6.78
CA HIS A 37 -15.11 -12.95 -8.24
C HIS A 37 -14.61 -11.66 -8.90
N SER A 38 -14.11 -11.78 -10.11
CA SER A 38 -13.74 -10.64 -10.93
C SER A 38 -14.96 -9.75 -11.22
N GLY A 39 -14.94 -8.52 -10.77
CA GLY A 39 -16.03 -7.56 -10.82
C GLY A 39 -16.68 -7.30 -9.46
N ASP A 40 -16.44 -8.13 -8.46
CA ASP A 40 -17.00 -7.95 -7.13
C ASP A 40 -16.35 -6.77 -6.39
N THR A 41 -17.14 -6.20 -5.51
CA THR A 41 -16.73 -5.14 -4.59
C THR A 41 -16.67 -5.69 -3.17
N VAL A 42 -15.58 -5.40 -2.45
CA VAL A 42 -15.39 -5.81 -1.06
C VAL A 42 -15.42 -4.56 -0.17
N ILE A 43 -16.20 -4.65 0.92
CA ILE A 43 -16.22 -3.65 1.99
C ILE A 43 -15.56 -4.27 3.23
N THR A 44 -14.54 -3.60 3.75
CA THR A 44 -13.76 -4.09 4.88
C THR A 44 -13.19 -2.94 5.73
N LYS A 45 -12.41 -3.29 6.76
CA LYS A 45 -11.68 -2.35 7.62
C LYS A 45 -10.25 -2.81 7.78
N THR A 46 -9.33 -1.88 8.03
CA THR A 46 -7.97 -2.21 8.45
C THR A 46 -7.80 -1.98 9.95
N TRP A 47 -6.84 -2.67 10.55
CA TRP A 47 -6.22 -2.25 11.81
C TRP A 47 -5.03 -1.35 11.51
N ASP A 48 -4.60 -0.55 12.48
CA ASP A 48 -3.35 0.20 12.32
C ASP A 48 -2.12 -0.72 12.45
N SER A 49 -0.93 -0.20 12.14
CA SER A 49 0.34 -0.94 12.24
C SER A 49 0.60 -1.54 13.63
N GLY A 50 0.01 -0.99 14.68
CA GLY A 50 0.06 -1.51 16.04
C GLY A 50 -0.95 -2.60 16.37
N GLY A 51 -1.85 -2.93 15.44
CA GLY A 51 -2.90 -3.93 15.64
C GLY A 51 -4.13 -3.39 16.35
N GLN A 52 -4.38 -2.07 16.33
CA GLN A 52 -5.56 -1.46 16.95
C GLN A 52 -6.65 -1.21 15.91
N ASP A 53 -7.88 -1.59 16.24
CA ASP A 53 -9.07 -1.38 15.41
C ASP A 53 -9.62 0.06 15.52
N GLU A 54 -10.78 0.30 14.92
CA GLU A 54 -11.46 1.59 14.94
C GLU A 54 -11.89 2.04 16.34
N LYS A 55 -11.98 1.13 17.30
CA LYS A 55 -12.28 1.42 18.72
C LYS A 55 -11.03 1.58 19.56
N GLY A 56 -9.85 1.37 18.97
CA GLY A 56 -8.57 1.37 19.67
C GLY A 56 -8.31 0.07 20.47
N VAL A 57 -9.10 -0.97 20.25
CA VAL A 57 -8.86 -2.29 20.85
C VAL A 57 -7.70 -2.94 20.13
N ARG A 58 -6.68 -3.33 20.88
CA ARG A 58 -5.51 -4.00 20.34
C ARG A 58 -5.75 -5.51 20.24
N HIS A 59 -5.64 -6.02 19.04
CA HIS A 59 -5.73 -7.43 18.73
C HIS A 59 -4.33 -8.02 18.60
N LEU A 60 -3.97 -8.89 19.53
CA LEU A 60 -2.73 -9.65 19.47
C LEU A 60 -3.04 -11.03 18.90
N GLN A 61 -2.41 -11.36 17.78
CA GLN A 61 -2.50 -12.72 17.27
C GLN A 61 -1.82 -13.70 18.24
N GLN A 62 -2.50 -14.77 18.58
CA GLN A 62 -1.98 -15.87 19.40
C GLN A 62 -2.39 -17.21 18.75
N PRO A 63 -1.51 -18.21 18.67
CA PRO A 63 -0.08 -18.13 18.94
C PRO A 63 0.68 -17.49 17.77
N TYR A 64 1.78 -16.80 18.08
CA TYR A 64 2.65 -16.21 17.07
C TYR A 64 3.34 -17.31 16.27
N VAL A 65 2.90 -17.53 15.05
CA VAL A 65 3.58 -18.42 14.10
C VAL A 65 4.79 -17.72 13.48
N TYR A 66 4.73 -16.39 13.42
CA TYR A 66 5.78 -15.51 12.89
C TYR A 66 6.09 -14.40 13.89
N PRO A 67 7.32 -13.83 13.88
CA PRO A 67 7.64 -12.70 14.73
C PRO A 67 6.64 -11.55 14.54
N GLU A 68 6.41 -10.76 15.58
CA GLU A 68 5.50 -9.58 15.56
C GLU A 68 5.99 -8.46 14.61
N SER A 69 6.80 -8.78 13.63
CA SER A 69 7.30 -7.86 12.62
C SER A 69 6.31 -7.73 11.47
N GLY A 70 6.12 -6.52 11.00
CA GLY A 70 5.25 -6.20 9.89
C GLY A 70 3.84 -5.76 10.31
N ASN A 71 3.09 -5.28 9.34
CA ASN A 71 1.78 -4.69 9.51
C ASN A 71 0.66 -5.75 9.52
N PRO A 72 -0.41 -5.58 10.30
CA PRO A 72 -1.59 -6.41 10.20
C PRO A 72 -2.26 -6.23 8.83
N LEU A 73 -2.49 -7.34 8.14
CA LEU A 73 -3.11 -7.36 6.81
C LEU A 73 -4.48 -8.01 6.86
N MET A 74 -5.46 -7.33 6.30
CA MET A 74 -6.74 -7.91 5.92
C MET A 74 -6.53 -8.82 4.70
N GLY A 75 -7.03 -10.04 4.76
CA GLY A 75 -6.85 -11.05 3.71
C GLY A 75 -6.27 -12.36 4.24
N PRO A 76 -5.89 -13.30 3.32
CA PRO A 76 -5.99 -13.13 1.87
C PRO A 76 -7.42 -13.23 1.35
N PHE A 77 -7.71 -12.42 0.34
CA PHE A 77 -8.88 -12.60 -0.51
C PHE A 77 -8.48 -13.48 -1.69
N TYR A 78 -9.17 -14.61 -1.88
CA TYR A 78 -8.95 -15.51 -3.02
C TYR A 78 -9.79 -15.03 -4.20
N ILE A 79 -9.15 -14.71 -5.31
CA ILE A 79 -9.82 -14.20 -6.52
C ILE A 79 -10.04 -15.36 -7.48
N GLU A 80 -11.28 -15.82 -7.63
CA GLU A 80 -11.65 -17.10 -8.26
C GLU A 80 -11.11 -17.27 -9.69
N GLU A 81 -11.13 -16.21 -10.50
CA GLU A 81 -10.69 -16.28 -11.89
C GLU A 81 -9.20 -15.99 -12.09
N ALA A 82 -8.48 -15.58 -11.04
CA ALA A 82 -7.06 -15.24 -11.17
C ALA A 82 -6.21 -16.50 -11.28
N ASP A 83 -5.29 -16.52 -12.25
CA ASP A 83 -4.31 -17.59 -12.42
C ASP A 83 -2.94 -16.98 -12.77
N ARG A 84 -1.91 -17.81 -12.75
CA ARG A 84 -0.57 -17.41 -13.16
C ARG A 84 -0.61 -16.77 -14.54
N ASP A 85 0.26 -15.81 -14.76
CA ASP A 85 0.36 -15.04 -16.00
C ASP A 85 -0.79 -14.03 -16.25
N ASP A 86 -1.73 -13.89 -15.33
CA ASP A 86 -2.68 -12.79 -15.29
C ASP A 86 -2.11 -11.59 -14.52
N SER A 87 -2.84 -10.49 -14.47
CA SER A 87 -2.66 -9.45 -13.47
C SER A 87 -3.98 -9.17 -12.75
N LEU A 88 -3.85 -8.79 -11.49
CA LEU A 88 -4.98 -8.36 -10.65
C LEU A 88 -5.07 -6.84 -10.68
N GLU A 89 -6.20 -6.33 -11.13
CA GLU A 89 -6.57 -4.92 -11.03
C GLU A 89 -7.43 -4.72 -9.79
N VAL A 90 -7.04 -3.76 -8.94
CA VAL A 90 -7.74 -3.40 -7.70
C VAL A 90 -8.03 -1.92 -7.74
N HIS A 91 -9.30 -1.56 -7.83
CA HIS A 91 -9.75 -0.17 -7.73
C HIS A 91 -10.14 0.14 -6.29
N LEU A 92 -9.61 1.21 -5.72
CA LEU A 92 -9.92 1.66 -4.36
C LEU A 92 -11.14 2.61 -4.41
N ASP A 93 -12.33 2.07 -4.19
CA ASP A 93 -13.58 2.83 -4.24
C ASP A 93 -13.74 3.79 -3.07
N LYS A 94 -13.26 3.36 -1.88
CA LYS A 94 -13.22 4.19 -0.66
C LYS A 94 -12.02 3.83 0.19
N VAL A 95 -11.35 4.87 0.70
CA VAL A 95 -10.28 4.79 1.69
C VAL A 95 -10.49 5.92 2.68
N ARG A 96 -11.10 5.65 3.85
CA ARG A 96 -11.61 6.69 4.74
C ARG A 96 -11.26 6.44 6.20
N LEU A 97 -11.00 7.53 6.91
CA LEU A 97 -10.81 7.49 8.35
C LEU A 97 -12.08 6.96 9.04
N ASN A 98 -11.91 6.05 10.00
CA ASN A 98 -12.99 5.48 10.80
C ASN A 98 -12.81 5.70 12.31
N ARG A 99 -11.76 6.44 12.70
CA ARG A 99 -11.53 6.89 14.09
C ARG A 99 -10.90 8.28 14.10
N ASN A 100 -11.04 8.98 15.22
CA ASN A 100 -10.65 10.38 15.38
C ASN A 100 -9.25 10.60 15.96
N TRP A 101 -8.39 9.60 15.90
CA TRP A 101 -7.01 9.67 16.37
C TRP A 101 -6.09 8.74 15.56
N GLY A 102 -4.81 9.12 15.57
CA GLY A 102 -3.71 8.35 15.00
C GLY A 102 -2.43 8.62 15.78
N TYR A 103 -1.31 8.16 15.26
CA TYR A 103 0.01 8.39 15.87
C TYR A 103 1.12 8.34 14.82
N THR A 104 2.25 9.00 15.14
CA THR A 104 3.50 8.87 14.36
C THR A 104 4.68 8.67 15.30
N SER A 105 5.81 8.20 14.76
CA SER A 105 7.10 8.55 15.35
C SER A 105 7.26 10.09 15.32
N TYR A 106 8.12 10.63 16.16
CA TYR A 106 8.46 12.06 16.14
C TYR A 106 9.91 12.32 15.67
N ARG A 107 10.59 11.29 15.26
CA ARG A 107 11.99 11.37 14.83
C ARG A 107 12.07 10.96 13.37
N LEU A 108 12.75 11.76 12.58
CA LEU A 108 13.14 11.31 11.25
C LEU A 108 14.04 10.08 11.38
N SER A 109 13.85 9.10 10.51
CA SER A 109 14.72 7.94 10.46
C SER A 109 16.17 8.36 10.19
N PRO A 110 17.17 7.76 10.89
CA PRO A 110 18.58 8.05 10.62
C PRO A 110 18.97 7.87 9.17
N GLU A 111 18.34 6.92 8.49
CA GLU A 111 18.61 6.63 7.08
C GLU A 111 18.16 7.75 6.13
N THR A 112 17.31 8.66 6.61
CA THR A 112 16.89 9.85 5.85
C THR A 112 17.76 11.07 6.09
N LEU A 113 18.72 10.99 7.01
CA LEU A 113 19.54 12.10 7.46
C LEU A 113 21.02 11.85 7.16
N GLY A 114 21.76 12.93 6.88
CA GLY A 114 23.22 12.89 6.82
C GLY A 114 23.87 12.70 8.20
N PRO A 115 25.12 12.24 8.25
CA PRO A 115 25.89 12.12 9.49
C PRO A 115 25.87 13.41 10.31
N GLY A 116 25.70 13.31 11.63
CA GLY A 116 25.65 14.46 12.55
C GLY A 116 24.26 15.09 12.69
N ALA A 117 23.44 15.13 11.65
CA ALA A 117 22.06 15.63 11.76
C ALA A 117 21.18 14.65 12.59
N ALA A 118 21.41 13.36 12.46
CA ALA A 118 20.74 12.34 13.23
C ALA A 118 20.94 12.52 14.75
N GLU A 119 22.15 12.79 15.21
CA GLU A 119 22.46 12.94 16.63
C GLU A 119 21.68 14.09 17.30
N SER A 120 21.53 15.22 16.63
CA SER A 120 20.81 16.38 17.18
C SER A 120 19.30 16.12 17.28
N SER A 121 18.74 15.29 16.40
CA SER A 121 17.32 14.92 16.38
C SER A 121 16.95 13.90 17.45
N TYR A 122 17.92 13.13 17.98
CA TYR A 122 17.69 12.02 18.90
C TYR A 122 17.81 12.36 20.40
N LYS A 123 18.12 13.59 20.77
CA LYS A 123 18.12 13.99 22.18
C LYS A 123 16.69 13.94 22.73
N ASN A 124 16.48 13.01 23.64
CA ASN A 124 15.22 12.65 24.31
C ASN A 124 14.32 13.83 24.68
N PHE A 125 13.22 14.00 24.00
CA PHE A 125 12.24 15.04 24.35
C PHE A 125 10.96 14.48 24.98
N TYR A 126 10.62 13.22 24.72
CA TYR A 126 9.35 12.68 25.16
C TYR A 126 9.54 11.35 25.90
N LYS A 127 8.97 11.27 27.10
CA LYS A 127 8.79 10.02 27.82
C LYS A 127 7.30 9.76 27.82
N MET A 128 6.78 9.17 26.75
CA MET A 128 5.35 8.92 26.63
C MET A 128 5.08 7.51 26.20
N ASP A 129 4.34 6.80 27.02
CA ASP A 129 3.59 5.62 26.62
C ASP A 129 2.14 6.00 26.22
N ALA A 130 1.95 7.18 25.60
CA ALA A 130 0.63 7.76 25.38
C ALA A 130 -0.17 7.00 24.35
N VAL A 131 0.50 6.38 23.38
CA VAL A 131 -0.17 5.62 22.31
C VAL A 131 -0.26 4.15 22.69
N ARG A 132 0.86 3.57 23.13
CA ARG A 132 0.92 2.18 23.60
C ARG A 132 2.12 1.95 24.50
N PRO A 133 2.05 0.97 25.41
CA PRO A 133 3.16 0.63 26.31
C PRO A 133 4.46 0.35 25.54
N GLN A 134 5.58 0.75 26.12
CA GLN A 134 6.95 0.55 25.61
C GLN A 134 7.28 1.27 24.29
N ARG A 135 6.42 2.18 23.82
CA ARG A 135 6.62 2.98 22.61
C ARG A 135 6.63 4.47 22.95
N ALA A 136 7.66 4.88 23.70
CA ALA A 136 7.90 6.28 24.07
C ALA A 136 8.31 7.17 22.87
N ASP A 137 8.56 6.57 21.72
CA ASP A 137 8.88 7.22 20.46
C ASP A 137 7.63 7.70 19.68
N LEU A 138 6.42 7.34 20.10
CA LEU A 138 5.20 7.68 19.42
C LEU A 138 4.51 8.89 20.05
N ILE A 139 3.99 9.78 19.21
CA ILE A 139 3.11 10.88 19.61
C ILE A 139 1.71 10.67 19.00
N PRO A 140 0.64 10.96 19.77
CA PRO A 140 -0.71 10.89 19.28
C PRO A 140 -1.05 12.12 18.42
N TRP A 141 -1.97 11.90 17.48
CA TRP A 141 -2.57 12.91 16.63
C TRP A 141 -4.08 12.93 16.81
N ASP A 142 -4.67 14.11 16.85
CA ASP A 142 -6.10 14.31 16.72
C ASP A 142 -6.48 14.36 15.24
N LEU A 143 -7.49 13.57 14.85
CA LEU A 143 -8.02 13.53 13.50
C LEU A 143 -9.46 14.10 13.54
N ASP A 144 -9.66 15.27 12.98
CA ASP A 144 -10.96 15.87 12.79
C ASP A 144 -11.59 15.27 11.52
N LEU A 145 -12.56 14.39 11.71
CA LEU A 145 -13.21 13.66 10.61
C LEU A 145 -14.14 14.57 9.80
N GLU A 146 -14.70 15.61 10.42
CA GLU A 146 -15.61 16.55 9.77
C GLU A 146 -14.85 17.52 8.86
N HIS A 147 -13.80 18.16 9.40
CA HIS A 147 -12.99 19.13 8.67
C HIS A 147 -11.83 18.49 7.90
N LYS A 148 -11.61 17.18 8.05
CA LYS A 148 -10.52 16.42 7.42
C LYS A 148 -9.13 17.00 7.73
N ILE A 149 -8.86 17.23 8.99
CA ILE A 149 -7.62 17.85 9.49
C ILE A 149 -6.96 16.94 10.53
N ALA A 150 -5.63 16.85 10.48
CA ALA A 150 -4.79 16.20 11.48
C ALA A 150 -3.96 17.21 12.26
N SER A 151 -3.87 17.06 13.58
CA SER A 151 -3.09 17.92 14.48
C SER A 151 -2.36 17.07 15.53
N PRO A 152 -1.02 17.23 15.70
CA PRO A 152 -0.28 16.45 16.68
C PRO A 152 -0.52 16.96 18.11
N ARG A 153 -0.61 16.06 19.07
CA ARG A 153 -0.64 16.38 20.50
C ARG A 153 0.77 16.57 21.04
N LEU A 154 1.36 17.73 20.75
CA LEU A 154 2.70 18.06 21.23
C LEU A 154 2.69 18.30 22.75
N LEU A 155 3.68 17.72 23.47
CA LEU A 155 3.82 17.89 24.93
C LEU A 155 4.31 19.28 25.31
N GLN A 156 5.13 19.90 24.47
CA GLN A 156 5.67 21.21 24.75
C GLN A 156 4.81 22.30 24.12
N LYS A 157 4.66 23.42 24.81
CA LYS A 157 4.04 24.60 24.21
C LYS A 157 4.91 25.05 23.04
N SER A 158 4.40 24.93 21.84
CA SER A 158 5.02 25.44 20.62
C SER A 158 4.24 26.64 20.11
N ALA A 159 4.94 27.66 19.64
CA ALA A 159 4.32 28.74 18.88
C ALA A 159 3.85 28.27 17.50
N TYR A 160 4.45 27.21 16.99
CA TYR A 160 4.08 26.62 15.71
C TYR A 160 2.89 25.66 15.89
N ARG A 161 1.87 25.84 15.08
CA ARG A 161 0.66 25.00 15.05
C ARG A 161 0.63 24.21 13.77
N PHE A 162 0.52 22.89 13.90
CA PHE A 162 0.27 22.02 12.79
C PHE A 162 -1.23 21.82 12.61
N SER A 163 -1.73 22.07 11.41
CA SER A 163 -3.10 21.79 10.98
C SER A 163 -3.02 21.34 9.54
N LEU A 164 -2.96 20.04 9.33
CA LEU A 164 -2.65 19.41 8.06
C LEU A 164 -3.89 18.76 7.47
N PRO A 165 -4.20 18.98 6.18
CA PRO A 165 -5.27 18.24 5.53
C PRO A 165 -4.94 16.76 5.48
N VAL A 166 -5.89 15.88 5.82
CA VAL A 166 -5.69 14.44 5.71
C VAL A 166 -5.86 13.97 4.26
N ASN A 167 -5.13 12.93 3.91
CA ASN A 167 -5.25 12.19 2.66
C ASN A 167 -5.09 10.69 2.95
N PRO A 168 -6.18 10.00 3.39
CA PRO A 168 -6.10 8.62 3.82
C PRO A 168 -5.59 7.69 2.73
N MET A 169 -4.66 6.81 3.09
CA MET A 169 -3.99 5.90 2.17
C MET A 169 -3.73 4.53 2.80
N LEU A 170 -3.43 3.53 1.97
CA LEU A 170 -2.99 2.21 2.39
C LEU A 170 -1.46 2.08 2.16
N GLY A 171 -0.71 1.84 3.22
CA GLY A 171 0.74 1.64 3.16
C GLY A 171 1.09 0.26 2.64
N CYS A 172 0.39 -0.77 3.10
CA CYS A 172 0.70 -2.16 2.81
C CYS A 172 -0.42 -2.81 2.00
N ILE A 173 -0.13 -3.16 0.73
CA ILE A 173 -1.10 -3.76 -0.20
C ILE A 173 -0.39 -4.60 -1.25
N GLY A 174 -0.90 -5.80 -1.56
CA GLY A 174 -0.26 -6.69 -2.51
C GLY A 174 -0.91 -8.07 -2.61
N VAL A 175 -0.21 -8.97 -3.30
CA VAL A 175 -0.60 -10.36 -3.51
C VAL A 175 0.40 -11.31 -2.87
N ALA A 176 0.07 -12.60 -2.81
CA ALA A 176 1.04 -13.61 -2.37
C ALA A 176 2.32 -13.58 -3.21
N THR A 177 3.46 -13.77 -2.55
CA THR A 177 4.80 -13.77 -3.16
C THR A 177 5.00 -14.94 -4.15
N ALA A 178 5.97 -14.81 -5.03
CA ALA A 178 6.29 -15.87 -6.00
C ALA A 178 6.81 -17.14 -5.31
N GLY A 179 6.60 -18.29 -5.94
CA GLY A 179 7.07 -19.57 -5.42
C GLY A 179 6.42 -19.95 -4.09
N ASP A 180 7.18 -20.60 -3.22
CA ASP A 180 6.73 -21.01 -1.87
C ASP A 180 7.23 -20.04 -0.77
N GLU A 181 7.60 -18.84 -1.14
CA GLU A 181 8.10 -17.84 -0.20
C GLU A 181 6.98 -17.35 0.72
N ILE A 182 7.37 -17.08 1.97
CA ILE A 182 6.54 -16.44 2.98
C ILE A 182 7.29 -15.21 3.45
N LEU A 183 6.89 -14.04 2.97
CA LEU A 183 7.50 -12.78 3.38
C LEU A 183 6.61 -12.07 4.39
N THR A 184 7.25 -11.51 5.43
CA THR A 184 6.53 -10.64 6.37
C THR A 184 5.99 -9.41 5.66
N SER A 185 4.99 -8.79 6.24
CA SER A 185 4.40 -7.54 5.71
C SER A 185 5.27 -6.29 5.95
N GLY A 186 6.51 -6.44 6.37
CA GLY A 186 7.46 -5.33 6.54
C GLY A 186 8.09 -4.83 5.24
N PRO A 187 8.64 -5.69 4.36
CA PRO A 187 9.23 -5.25 3.10
C PRO A 187 8.19 -5.05 1.99
N ALA A 188 8.61 -4.33 0.94
CA ALA A 188 7.93 -4.26 -0.34
C ALA A 188 8.74 -4.97 -1.42
N GLY A 189 8.06 -5.41 -2.50
CA GLY A 189 8.71 -6.12 -3.60
C GLY A 189 7.84 -6.17 -4.86
N SER A 190 8.15 -7.12 -5.75
CA SER A 190 7.39 -7.32 -6.99
C SER A 190 5.92 -7.70 -6.76
N TYR A 191 5.57 -8.17 -5.58
CA TYR A 191 4.22 -8.54 -5.16
C TYR A 191 3.40 -7.36 -4.60
N GLY A 192 3.97 -6.19 -4.44
CA GLY A 192 3.47 -5.06 -3.66
C GLY A 192 4.13 -5.04 -2.28
N GLY A 193 3.36 -5.22 -1.21
CA GLY A 193 3.85 -5.22 0.17
C GLY A 193 3.76 -3.85 0.80
N ASN A 194 4.70 -3.56 1.71
CA ASN A 194 4.78 -2.29 2.44
C ASN A 194 5.39 -1.19 1.57
N MET A 195 4.66 -0.81 0.54
CA MET A 195 5.13 0.19 -0.42
C MET A 195 5.10 1.60 0.16
N ASP A 196 4.21 1.86 1.12
CA ASP A 196 3.98 3.17 1.75
C ASP A 196 3.86 4.30 0.73
N TYR A 197 3.10 4.00 -0.34
CA TYR A 197 2.94 4.94 -1.43
C TYR A 197 1.72 5.83 -1.20
N ASN A 198 1.96 7.09 -0.90
CA ASN A 198 0.93 8.06 -0.56
C ASN A 198 -0.03 8.46 -1.71
N ASP A 199 0.10 7.84 -2.89
CA ASP A 199 -0.91 7.87 -3.97
C ASP A 199 -1.81 6.61 -3.99
N VAL A 200 -1.66 5.67 -3.03
CA VAL A 200 -2.57 4.53 -2.83
C VAL A 200 -3.78 4.98 -2.01
N ILE A 201 -4.60 5.81 -2.61
CA ILE A 201 -5.73 6.54 -2.02
C ILE A 201 -7.05 6.18 -2.69
N GLU A 202 -8.16 6.68 -2.16
CA GLU A 202 -9.49 6.60 -2.82
C GLU A 202 -9.41 7.08 -4.26
N GLY A 203 -9.97 6.29 -5.21
CA GLY A 203 -9.96 6.55 -6.65
C GLY A 203 -8.73 6.00 -7.40
N ALA A 204 -7.69 5.54 -6.72
CA ALA A 204 -6.55 4.90 -7.37
C ALA A 204 -6.90 3.47 -7.84
N THR A 205 -6.27 3.05 -8.93
CA THR A 205 -6.31 1.68 -9.45
C THR A 205 -4.92 1.10 -9.42
N LEU A 206 -4.73 0.00 -8.68
CA LEU A 206 -3.47 -0.74 -8.64
C LEU A 206 -3.55 -1.95 -9.56
N LEU A 207 -2.40 -2.33 -10.10
CA LEU A 207 -2.22 -3.54 -10.89
C LEU A 207 -1.10 -4.36 -10.27
N PHE A 208 -1.38 -5.62 -9.96
CA PHE A 208 -0.40 -6.55 -9.36
C PHE A 208 -0.13 -7.74 -10.29
N PRO A 209 1.09 -8.28 -10.33
CA PRO A 209 1.33 -9.58 -10.92
C PRO A 209 0.58 -10.67 -10.16
N VAL A 210 0.21 -11.75 -10.83
CA VAL A 210 -0.41 -12.93 -10.20
C VAL A 210 0.58 -14.08 -10.27
N TYR A 211 1.06 -14.55 -9.11
CA TYR A 211 2.03 -15.65 -9.01
C TYR A 211 1.37 -17.00 -8.70
N HIS A 212 0.15 -16.97 -8.13
CA HIS A 212 -0.60 -18.16 -7.73
C HIS A 212 -2.03 -18.07 -8.23
N LYS A 213 -2.62 -19.21 -8.52
CA LYS A 213 -4.06 -19.29 -8.73
C LYS A 213 -4.78 -18.71 -7.53
N GLY A 214 -5.72 -17.80 -7.77
CA GLY A 214 -6.42 -17.06 -6.72
C GLY A 214 -5.73 -15.78 -6.25
N ALA A 215 -4.54 -15.45 -6.77
CA ALA A 215 -3.73 -14.28 -6.44
C ALA A 215 -3.41 -14.10 -4.94
N TYR A 216 -4.31 -14.41 -4.03
CA TYR A 216 -4.21 -14.18 -2.58
C TYR A 216 -3.91 -12.71 -2.27
N PHE A 217 -4.91 -11.88 -2.41
CA PHE A 217 -4.79 -10.43 -2.24
C PHE A 217 -4.90 -10.01 -0.77
N TYR A 218 -4.07 -9.04 -0.37
CA TYR A 218 -3.98 -8.51 0.99
C TYR A 218 -3.93 -6.97 0.97
N LEU A 219 -4.46 -6.35 2.04
CA LEU A 219 -4.30 -4.91 2.28
C LEU A 219 -4.29 -4.59 3.78
N GLY A 220 -3.66 -3.50 4.16
CA GLY A 220 -3.58 -3.05 5.55
C GLY A 220 -2.81 -1.74 5.67
N ASP A 221 -2.39 -1.42 6.91
CA ASP A 221 -1.51 -0.31 7.19
C ASP A 221 -2.09 1.03 6.76
N GLY A 222 -3.14 1.43 7.45
CA GLY A 222 -3.86 2.66 7.12
C GLY A 222 -3.17 3.90 7.69
N HIS A 223 -2.92 4.89 6.83
CA HIS A 223 -2.38 6.18 7.22
C HIS A 223 -3.40 7.29 6.95
N ALA A 224 -3.52 8.25 7.88
CA ALA A 224 -4.34 9.44 7.66
C ALA A 224 -3.64 10.46 6.76
N LEU A 225 -2.31 10.50 6.80
CA LEU A 225 -1.45 11.35 5.97
C LEU A 225 -0.02 10.84 6.05
N GLN A 226 0.70 10.92 4.92
CA GLN A 226 2.13 10.60 4.84
C GLN A 226 2.81 11.50 3.82
N GLY A 227 3.99 12.01 4.14
CA GLY A 227 4.88 12.69 3.20
C GLY A 227 5.68 11.72 2.33
N ASP A 228 6.23 12.21 1.21
CA ASP A 228 7.13 11.43 0.37
C ASP A 228 8.33 10.91 1.17
N GLY A 229 8.72 9.67 0.90
CA GLY A 229 9.85 9.02 1.55
C GLY A 229 9.54 8.42 2.91
N GLU A 230 8.37 8.65 3.47
CA GLU A 230 8.00 8.17 4.82
C GLU A 230 9.08 8.46 5.89
N GLY A 231 9.59 9.67 5.89
CA GLY A 231 10.81 10.03 6.61
C GLY A 231 10.83 9.77 8.13
N LEU A 232 9.67 9.59 8.77
CA LEU A 232 9.55 9.19 10.18
C LEU A 232 9.60 7.67 10.37
N GLY A 233 9.55 6.87 9.27
CA GLY A 233 9.33 5.43 9.33
C GLY A 233 7.94 5.07 9.84
N THR A 234 7.01 6.01 9.76
CA THR A 234 5.58 5.90 10.01
C THR A 234 4.85 7.00 9.25
N GLY A 235 3.69 6.70 8.68
CA GLY A 235 2.69 7.71 8.36
C GLY A 235 2.00 8.20 9.65
N ILE A 236 0.88 8.92 9.54
CA ILE A 236 -0.05 9.07 10.67
C ILE A 236 -0.89 7.80 10.71
N GLU A 237 -0.41 6.85 11.50
CA GLU A 237 -0.97 5.51 11.65
C GLU A 237 -2.39 5.54 12.18
N THR A 238 -3.30 4.86 11.50
CA THR A 238 -4.70 4.78 11.92
C THR A 238 -5.39 3.56 11.30
N SER A 239 -6.60 3.25 11.73
CA SER A 239 -7.46 2.30 11.05
C SER A 239 -8.34 3.00 10.01
N LEU A 240 -8.74 2.27 8.98
CA LEU A 240 -9.53 2.80 7.85
C LEU A 240 -10.74 1.91 7.54
N ASP A 241 -11.81 2.53 7.05
CA ASP A 241 -12.83 1.87 6.26
C ASP A 241 -12.37 1.82 4.81
N VAL A 242 -12.42 0.63 4.22
CA VAL A 242 -11.95 0.39 2.84
C VAL A 242 -13.03 -0.28 2.04
N GLN A 243 -13.23 0.21 0.82
CA GLN A 243 -14.01 -0.47 -0.21
C GLN A 243 -13.16 -0.57 -1.47
N PHE A 244 -13.09 -1.75 -2.05
CA PHE A 244 -12.34 -1.98 -3.29
C PHE A 244 -13.06 -2.92 -4.22
N THR A 245 -12.85 -2.74 -5.52
CA THR A 245 -13.37 -3.62 -6.58
C THR A 245 -12.20 -4.31 -7.27
N VAL A 246 -12.31 -5.62 -7.49
CA VAL A 246 -11.27 -6.41 -8.15
C VAL A 246 -11.65 -6.75 -9.58
N LYS A 247 -10.63 -6.85 -10.46
CA LYS A 247 -10.79 -7.34 -11.82
C LYS A 247 -9.58 -8.12 -12.26
N VAL A 248 -9.80 -9.28 -12.85
CA VAL A 248 -8.71 -10.09 -13.43
C VAL A 248 -8.46 -9.68 -14.88
N ARG A 249 -7.22 -9.32 -15.19
CA ARG A 249 -6.75 -9.00 -16.54
C ARG A 249 -6.04 -10.21 -17.12
N LYS A 250 -6.79 -11.03 -17.85
CA LYS A 250 -6.33 -12.30 -18.41
C LYS A 250 -5.14 -12.14 -19.37
N GLY A 251 -4.08 -12.93 -19.16
CA GLY A 251 -2.90 -12.98 -20.02
C GLY A 251 -2.10 -11.67 -20.05
N LYS A 252 -2.26 -10.81 -19.03
CA LYS A 252 -1.56 -9.54 -18.90
C LYS A 252 -0.52 -9.61 -17.78
N THR A 253 0.58 -10.27 -18.07
CA THR A 253 1.66 -10.48 -17.10
C THR A 253 2.37 -9.18 -16.74
N LEU A 254 2.54 -8.93 -15.44
CA LEU A 254 3.32 -7.84 -14.88
C LEU A 254 4.56 -8.37 -14.17
N SER A 255 5.59 -7.53 -14.07
CA SER A 255 6.81 -7.84 -13.32
C SER A 255 6.86 -7.14 -11.96
N ILE A 256 6.19 -6.02 -11.82
CA ILE A 256 6.11 -5.19 -10.61
C ILE A 256 4.74 -4.52 -10.52
N PRO A 257 4.36 -3.99 -9.35
CA PRO A 257 3.13 -3.23 -9.19
C PRO A 257 3.10 -1.96 -10.04
N ARG A 258 1.89 -1.62 -10.48
CA ARG A 258 1.58 -0.37 -11.17
C ARG A 258 0.42 0.33 -10.49
N LEU A 259 0.34 1.65 -10.65
CA LEU A 259 -0.79 2.45 -10.20
C LEU A 259 -1.25 3.37 -11.32
N ILE A 260 -2.55 3.56 -11.40
CA ILE A 260 -3.20 4.54 -12.30
C ILE A 260 -4.07 5.43 -11.43
N ASN A 261 -3.85 6.74 -11.52
CA ASN A 261 -4.74 7.74 -10.94
C ASN A 261 -5.25 8.70 -12.02
N GLU A 262 -5.91 9.78 -11.63
CA GLU A 262 -6.46 10.76 -12.56
C GLU A 262 -5.37 11.36 -13.47
N ASP A 263 -4.21 11.67 -12.92
CA ASP A 263 -3.14 12.43 -13.58
C ASP A 263 -2.06 11.57 -14.21
N TYR A 264 -1.77 10.38 -13.66
CA TYR A 264 -0.57 9.60 -14.00
C TYR A 264 -0.85 8.12 -14.23
N ILE A 265 0.01 7.52 -15.04
CA ILE A 265 0.35 6.10 -14.96
C ILE A 265 1.69 5.98 -14.25
N ILE A 266 1.82 4.97 -13.40
CA ILE A 266 2.90 4.87 -12.41
C ILE A 266 3.41 3.44 -12.33
N SER A 267 4.71 3.24 -12.50
CA SER A 267 5.38 1.97 -12.20
C SER A 267 6.10 2.08 -10.87
N ILE A 268 5.95 1.07 -9.99
CA ILE A 268 6.46 1.10 -8.61
C ILE A 268 7.54 0.04 -8.47
N GLY A 269 8.79 0.48 -8.34
CA GLY A 269 9.94 -0.40 -8.17
C GLY A 269 10.32 -0.53 -6.71
N SER A 270 10.47 -1.77 -6.26
CA SER A 270 11.04 -2.14 -4.96
C SER A 270 11.51 -3.58 -4.97
N GLN A 271 12.44 -3.92 -4.07
CA GLN A 271 12.96 -5.26 -3.91
C GLN A 271 13.30 -5.53 -2.45
N PRO A 272 12.78 -6.60 -1.86
CA PRO A 272 13.04 -6.92 -0.46
C PRO A 272 14.51 -7.27 -0.20
N GLU A 273 15.19 -7.88 -1.17
CA GLU A 273 16.61 -8.27 -1.06
C GLU A 273 17.57 -7.07 -1.14
N PHE A 274 17.13 -5.97 -1.72
CA PHE A 274 17.90 -4.74 -1.91
C PHE A 274 17.35 -3.60 -1.10
N HIS A 275 17.01 -3.87 0.14
CA HIS A 275 16.49 -2.89 1.08
C HIS A 275 17.34 -1.61 1.07
N SER A 276 16.68 -0.45 1.01
CA SER A 276 17.30 0.87 0.89
C SER A 276 18.10 1.13 -0.40
N ASN A 277 17.93 0.32 -1.44
CA ASN A 277 18.58 0.54 -2.73
C ASN A 277 17.66 1.26 -3.71
N THR A 278 17.62 2.59 -3.61
CA THR A 278 16.81 3.45 -4.50
C THR A 278 17.24 3.38 -5.96
N ASP A 279 18.53 3.16 -6.26
CA ASP A 279 19.02 3.02 -7.64
C ASP A 279 18.44 1.80 -8.33
N TYR A 280 18.39 0.67 -7.61
CA TYR A 280 17.82 -0.56 -8.15
C TYR A 280 16.30 -0.42 -8.36
N ALA A 281 15.60 0.14 -7.37
CA ALA A 281 14.18 0.41 -7.44
C ALA A 281 13.83 1.34 -8.63
N LEU A 282 14.62 2.39 -8.85
CA LEU A 282 14.47 3.30 -9.99
C LEU A 282 14.63 2.57 -11.33
N ARG A 283 15.64 1.71 -11.46
CA ARG A 283 15.86 0.94 -12.69
C ARG A 283 14.69 0.00 -12.98
N MET A 284 14.15 -0.65 -11.95
CA MET A 284 12.98 -1.51 -12.11
C MET A 284 11.75 -0.73 -12.55
N ALA A 285 11.45 0.38 -11.88
CA ALA A 285 10.32 1.24 -12.22
C ALA A 285 10.44 1.80 -13.66
N ASN A 286 11.63 2.26 -14.06
CA ASN A 286 11.87 2.76 -15.42
C ASN A 286 11.73 1.65 -16.48
N SER A 287 12.27 0.47 -16.20
CA SER A 287 12.21 -0.66 -17.15
C SER A 287 10.77 -1.12 -17.36
N ASP A 288 9.98 -1.19 -16.29
CA ASP A 288 8.57 -1.53 -16.38
C ASP A 288 7.76 -0.44 -17.10
N MET A 289 8.02 0.84 -16.80
CA MET A 289 7.35 1.95 -17.49
C MET A 289 7.64 1.92 -19.00
N LEU A 290 8.88 1.69 -19.42
CA LEU A 290 9.24 1.55 -20.84
C LEU A 290 8.47 0.40 -21.49
N LYS A 291 8.42 -0.76 -20.83
CA LYS A 291 7.64 -1.91 -21.30
C LYS A 291 6.15 -1.56 -21.39
N TRP A 292 5.59 -0.88 -20.41
CA TRP A 292 4.17 -0.49 -20.39
C TRP A 292 3.83 0.43 -21.55
N LEU A 293 4.63 1.47 -21.78
CA LEU A 293 4.45 2.40 -22.90
C LEU A 293 4.49 1.71 -24.26
N THR A 294 5.39 0.72 -24.43
CA THR A 294 5.52 0.00 -25.72
C THR A 294 4.46 -1.07 -25.91
N THR A 295 4.03 -1.77 -24.86
CA THR A 295 3.12 -2.91 -24.99
C THR A 295 1.64 -2.54 -24.94
N GLU A 296 1.25 -1.60 -24.08
CA GLU A 296 -0.16 -1.24 -23.88
C GLU A 296 -0.53 0.11 -24.52
N TYR A 297 0.41 1.06 -24.59
CA TYR A 297 0.22 2.34 -25.27
C TYR A 297 0.72 2.34 -26.71
N HIS A 298 1.36 1.23 -27.15
CA HIS A 298 1.81 1.00 -28.53
C HIS A 298 2.77 2.08 -29.07
N LEU A 299 3.55 2.72 -28.19
CA LEU A 299 4.64 3.59 -28.61
C LEU A 299 5.80 2.73 -29.14
N THR A 300 6.48 3.23 -30.17
CA THR A 300 7.78 2.68 -30.56
C THR A 300 8.81 2.94 -29.45
N ALA A 301 9.87 2.15 -29.40
CA ALA A 301 10.93 2.34 -28.40
C ALA A 301 11.54 3.76 -28.43
N PRO A 302 11.84 4.38 -29.60
CA PRO A 302 12.29 5.76 -29.66
C PRO A 302 11.27 6.75 -29.08
N GLU A 303 9.96 6.61 -29.41
CA GLU A 303 8.91 7.48 -28.86
C GLU A 303 8.81 7.36 -27.34
N ALA A 304 8.79 6.14 -26.80
CA ALA A 304 8.77 5.89 -25.36
C ALA A 304 10.00 6.47 -24.66
N ASN A 305 11.20 6.30 -25.24
CA ASN A 305 12.43 6.88 -24.72
C ASN A 305 12.41 8.41 -24.69
N LEU A 306 11.95 9.04 -25.78
CA LEU A 306 11.83 10.49 -25.84
C LEU A 306 10.80 11.01 -24.83
N LEU A 307 9.65 10.36 -24.73
CA LEU A 307 8.62 10.72 -23.76
C LEU A 307 9.17 10.61 -22.33
N MET A 308 9.77 9.47 -21.98
CA MET A 308 10.38 9.28 -20.67
C MET A 308 11.49 10.29 -20.41
N GLY A 309 12.37 10.53 -21.36
CA GLY A 309 13.49 11.46 -21.20
C GLY A 309 13.08 12.92 -21.04
N THR A 310 11.82 13.28 -21.34
CA THR A 310 11.38 14.69 -21.34
C THR A 310 10.33 15.03 -20.30
N VAL A 311 9.43 14.10 -19.96
CA VAL A 311 8.28 14.41 -19.07
C VAL A 311 8.15 13.51 -17.85
N VAL A 312 8.98 12.47 -17.73
CA VAL A 312 8.94 11.56 -16.60
C VAL A 312 9.17 12.31 -15.28
N LYS A 313 8.47 11.89 -14.26
CA LYS A 313 8.76 12.28 -12.87
C LYS A 313 9.17 11.04 -12.09
N HIS A 314 10.06 11.22 -11.13
CA HIS A 314 10.42 10.19 -10.17
C HIS A 314 10.09 10.64 -8.76
N LYS A 315 9.63 9.70 -7.93
CA LYS A 315 9.26 9.95 -6.55
C LYS A 315 9.93 8.91 -5.66
N ILE A 316 10.66 9.35 -4.65
CA ILE A 316 11.08 8.46 -3.57
C ILE A 316 9.84 8.19 -2.72
N VAL A 317 9.36 6.98 -2.78
CA VAL A 317 8.12 6.56 -2.11
C VAL A 317 8.41 6.27 -0.65
N THR A 318 9.42 5.42 -0.38
CA THR A 318 9.97 5.23 0.96
C THR A 318 11.48 5.27 0.93
N TYR A 319 12.10 5.68 2.04
CA TYR A 319 13.55 5.60 2.19
C TYR A 319 14.06 4.13 2.24
N PHE A 320 13.17 3.17 2.47
CA PHE A 320 13.47 1.74 2.42
C PHE A 320 13.68 1.20 1.01
N GLY A 321 13.68 2.04 -0.03
CA GLY A 321 14.03 1.65 -1.38
C GLY A 321 12.85 1.36 -2.28
N THR A 322 11.72 2.07 -2.09
CA THR A 322 10.64 2.11 -3.07
C THR A 322 10.68 3.41 -3.85
N VAL A 323 10.70 3.30 -5.18
CA VAL A 323 10.74 4.43 -6.12
C VAL A 323 9.62 4.29 -7.15
N ALA A 324 8.91 5.37 -7.41
CA ALA A 324 7.89 5.43 -8.46
C ALA A 324 8.40 6.22 -9.67
N THR A 325 8.07 5.70 -10.87
CA THR A 325 8.23 6.37 -12.15
C THR A 325 6.87 6.74 -12.70
N LEU A 326 6.64 8.03 -12.93
CA LEU A 326 5.33 8.60 -13.27
C LEU A 326 5.36 9.24 -14.67
N ILE A 327 4.38 8.91 -15.52
CA ILE A 327 4.13 9.58 -16.79
C ILE A 327 2.75 10.26 -16.74
N PRO A 328 2.66 11.58 -17.02
CA PRO A 328 1.38 12.27 -17.05
C PRO A 328 0.48 11.74 -18.15
N ARG A 329 -0.75 11.33 -17.82
CA ARG A 329 -1.72 10.73 -18.74
C ARG A 329 -2.08 11.64 -19.90
N LYS A 330 -2.05 12.97 -19.71
CA LYS A 330 -2.32 13.95 -20.76
C LYS A 330 -1.42 13.83 -22.00
N TYR A 331 -0.27 13.17 -21.88
CA TYR A 331 0.63 12.91 -23.01
C TYR A 331 0.39 11.55 -23.68
N LEU A 332 -0.52 10.73 -23.16
CA LEU A 332 -0.82 9.39 -23.64
C LEU A 332 -2.16 9.31 -24.40
N SER A 333 -3.01 10.33 -24.30
CA SER A 333 -4.23 10.45 -25.10
C SER A 333 -3.85 10.76 -26.57
N ARG A 334 -4.26 9.90 -27.49
CA ARG A 334 -4.19 10.13 -28.94
C ARG A 334 -5.46 10.81 -29.44
#